data_6c3252f5ab8533b357178c3f4b4f6c65
#
_entry.id   6c3252f5ab8533b357178c3f4b4f6c65
#
_cell.length_a   1.000
_cell.length_b   1.000
_cell.length_c   1.000
_cell.angle_alpha   90.00
_cell.angle_beta   90.00
_cell.angle_gamma   90.00
#
_symmetry.space_group_name_H-M   'P 1'
#
loop_
_entity.id
_entity.type
_entity.pdbx_description
1 polymer ?
#
loop_
_entity_poly.entity_id
_entity_poly.type
_entity_poly.pdbx_seq_one_letter_code
_entity_poly.pdbx_strand_id
1 'polypeptide(L)'
;MLFKKRKFIKKHFGILLSLTFIFFCLLISIFSYFIIPDDSQYSNQMHLSIHSKAPGFTVKMLVIPNSLDNNQNLMDRLFFGNLNPPKEIPISSYRFDGDNIYYSDYSSIGLNGIEKSIKLLDESNSLNAFITNRTFYFGTDKYGRDLLSRVLVGARISFSIGFIAVLISLLIGLVLGSLAGYFGGKWDTVIMWIINVTWSIPTLLLVIAITLALGKGFWQVFIAVGLTMWVEVARIVRGQVMSVKEMQYVTAARALGFTDFRIITKHILPNILAPIIVISAANFAAAILIESGLSFLGIGAQPPLSSWGAMIKDHYNYIILGKPYLALIPGFCIMSLVMAFMLIG
;
A
#
# COMPACT_ATOMS: atom_id res chain seq x y z
N MET A 1 -37.74 6.02 -16.27
CA MET A 1 -36.48 5.30 -16.04
C MET A 1 -35.43 6.15 -15.34
N LEU A 2 -35.23 7.41 -15.71
CA LEU A 2 -34.25 8.34 -15.12
C LEU A 2 -34.49 8.65 -13.62
N PHE A 3 -35.74 8.83 -13.18
CA PHE A 3 -36.10 9.07 -11.76
C PHE A 3 -35.76 7.91 -10.83
N LYS A 4 -35.92 6.65 -11.28
CA LYS A 4 -35.55 5.46 -10.53
C LYS A 4 -34.03 5.33 -10.39
N LYS A 5 -33.25 5.64 -11.45
CA LYS A 5 -31.77 5.70 -11.40
C LYS A 5 -31.27 6.78 -10.44
N ARG A 6 -31.88 7.97 -10.43
CA ARG A 6 -31.47 9.08 -9.55
C ARG A 6 -31.74 8.78 -8.07
N LYS A 7 -32.84 8.08 -7.75
CA LYS A 7 -33.17 7.64 -6.39
C LYS A 7 -32.24 6.51 -5.91
N PHE A 8 -31.87 5.59 -6.80
CA PHE A 8 -30.93 4.52 -6.55
C PHE A 8 -29.51 5.08 -6.29
N ILE A 9 -29.02 6.00 -7.13
CA ILE A 9 -27.71 6.67 -6.95
C ILE A 9 -27.67 7.44 -5.64
N LYS A 10 -28.71 8.19 -5.26
CA LYS A 10 -28.75 8.90 -3.98
C LYS A 10 -28.70 7.97 -2.77
N LYS A 11 -29.36 6.81 -2.85
CA LYS A 11 -29.39 5.83 -1.75
C LYS A 11 -28.04 5.12 -1.56
N HIS A 12 -27.27 4.94 -2.64
CA HIS A 12 -26.00 4.22 -2.62
C HIS A 12 -24.80 5.13 -2.92
N PHE A 13 -24.97 6.45 -2.77
CA PHE A 13 -23.95 7.44 -3.13
C PHE A 13 -22.62 7.19 -2.38
N GLY A 14 -22.67 6.89 -1.08
CA GLY A 14 -21.48 6.61 -0.26
C GLY A 14 -20.70 5.38 -0.77
N ILE A 15 -21.42 4.30 -1.07
CA ILE A 15 -20.81 3.07 -1.59
C ILE A 15 -20.19 3.31 -2.97
N LEU A 16 -20.90 4.01 -3.86
CA LEU A 16 -20.41 4.32 -5.19
C LEU A 16 -19.16 5.21 -5.14
N LEU A 17 -19.16 6.21 -4.27
CA LEU A 17 -18.01 7.09 -4.03
C LEU A 17 -16.81 6.30 -3.51
N SER A 18 -17.04 5.42 -2.54
CA SER A 18 -15.99 4.56 -1.97
C SER A 18 -15.40 3.61 -3.01
N LEU A 19 -16.24 2.95 -3.82
CA LEU A 19 -15.79 2.07 -4.90
C LEU A 19 -14.96 2.84 -5.93
N THR A 20 -15.42 4.04 -6.33
CA THR A 20 -14.68 4.91 -7.26
C THR A 20 -13.34 5.33 -6.68
N PHE A 21 -13.31 5.71 -5.41
CA PHE A 21 -12.08 6.10 -4.70
C PHE A 21 -11.09 4.93 -4.60
N ILE A 22 -11.56 3.74 -4.18
CA ILE A 22 -10.72 2.52 -4.10
C ILE A 22 -10.18 2.14 -5.49
N PHE A 23 -11.02 2.21 -6.54
CA PHE A 23 -10.59 1.95 -7.91
C PHE A 23 -9.50 2.94 -8.35
N PHE A 24 -9.66 4.23 -8.05
CA PHE A 24 -8.67 5.24 -8.35
C PHE A 24 -7.35 5.00 -7.59
N CYS A 25 -7.42 4.69 -6.28
CA CYS A 25 -6.25 4.32 -5.49
C CYS A 25 -5.56 3.06 -6.01
N LEU A 26 -6.33 2.07 -6.50
CA LEU A 26 -5.78 0.87 -7.13
C LEU A 26 -5.03 1.21 -8.42
N LEU A 27 -5.57 2.07 -9.27
CA LEU A 27 -4.89 2.56 -10.46
C LEU A 27 -3.58 3.29 -10.11
N ILE A 28 -3.61 4.18 -9.12
CA ILE A 28 -2.41 4.84 -8.62
C ILE A 28 -1.40 3.79 -8.12
N SER A 29 -1.84 2.81 -7.37
CA SER A 29 -0.99 1.73 -6.86
C SER A 29 -0.28 0.97 -7.98
N ILE A 30 -0.97 0.66 -9.09
CA ILE A 30 -0.41 -0.06 -10.24
C ILE A 30 0.54 0.83 -11.03
N PHE A 31 0.11 2.06 -11.36
CA PHE A 31 0.82 2.96 -12.27
C PHE A 31 1.67 4.02 -11.55
N SER A 32 1.94 3.85 -10.25
CA SER A 32 2.66 4.83 -9.44
C SER A 32 3.94 5.32 -10.11
N TYR A 33 4.83 4.44 -10.58
CA TYR A 33 6.11 4.80 -11.19
C TYR A 33 6.03 5.57 -12.52
N PHE A 34 4.87 5.60 -13.17
CA PHE A 34 4.66 6.42 -14.39
C PHE A 34 4.10 7.81 -14.08
N ILE A 35 3.57 8.01 -12.86
CA ILE A 35 2.87 9.25 -12.48
C ILE A 35 3.76 10.13 -11.60
N ILE A 36 4.67 9.51 -10.82
CA ILE A 36 5.47 10.19 -9.81
C ILE A 36 6.64 10.96 -10.40
N PRO A 37 7.03 12.11 -9.81
CA PRO A 37 8.22 12.87 -10.21
C PRO A 37 9.55 12.14 -9.95
N ASP A 38 9.65 11.38 -8.85
CA ASP A 38 10.81 10.53 -8.53
C ASP A 38 10.48 9.08 -8.85
N ASP A 39 10.78 8.65 -10.08
CA ASP A 39 10.54 7.29 -10.59
C ASP A 39 11.60 6.27 -10.18
N SER A 40 12.58 6.68 -9.37
CA SER A 40 13.60 5.77 -8.83
C SER A 40 12.99 4.65 -8.00
N GLN A 41 13.71 3.55 -7.86
CA GLN A 41 13.26 2.43 -7.06
C GLN A 41 12.87 2.87 -5.64
N TYR A 42 11.62 2.62 -5.24
CA TYR A 42 11.01 3.05 -3.98
C TYR A 42 10.95 4.57 -3.76
N SER A 43 11.11 5.39 -4.83
CA SER A 43 11.21 6.86 -4.72
C SER A 43 12.19 7.29 -3.64
N ASN A 44 13.42 6.80 -3.77
CA ASN A 44 14.41 6.90 -2.70
C ASN A 44 15.61 7.79 -3.08
N GLN A 45 15.47 8.71 -4.04
CA GLN A 45 16.50 9.72 -4.29
C GLN A 45 16.59 10.70 -3.12
N MET A 46 17.73 10.72 -2.45
CA MET A 46 17.97 11.52 -1.25
C MET A 46 18.75 12.78 -1.57
N HIS A 47 18.25 13.93 -1.10
CA HIS A 47 18.87 15.24 -1.28
C HIS A 47 18.95 15.96 0.08
N LEU A 48 19.95 15.61 0.89
CA LEU A 48 20.06 16.09 2.27
C LEU A 48 20.09 17.63 2.39
N SER A 49 20.58 18.33 1.38
CA SER A 49 20.64 19.81 1.37
C SER A 49 19.24 20.47 1.33
N ILE A 50 18.23 19.76 0.86
CA ILE A 50 16.83 20.24 0.79
C ILE A 50 15.90 19.47 1.72
N HIS A 51 16.40 18.93 2.84
CA HIS A 51 15.58 18.19 3.79
C HIS A 51 14.44 19.01 4.38
N SER A 52 13.30 18.39 4.56
CA SER A 52 12.12 18.93 5.26
C SER A 52 11.64 20.30 4.75
N LYS A 53 11.69 20.54 3.43
CA LYS A 53 11.15 21.74 2.78
C LYS A 53 9.63 21.68 2.70
N ALA A 54 9.00 22.84 2.77
CA ALA A 54 7.53 22.97 2.74
C ALA A 54 6.93 22.54 1.40
N PRO A 55 5.63 22.19 1.37
CA PRO A 55 4.90 21.96 0.13
C PRO A 55 5.02 23.14 -0.84
N GLY A 56 5.19 22.83 -2.15
CA GLY A 56 5.41 23.83 -3.19
C GLY A 56 6.83 24.35 -3.32
N PHE A 57 7.78 23.79 -2.58
CA PHE A 57 9.20 24.17 -2.69
C PHE A 57 9.75 23.85 -4.09
N THR A 58 10.41 24.85 -4.69
CA THR A 58 11.03 24.74 -6.02
C THR A 58 12.53 24.98 -5.92
N VAL A 59 13.33 24.19 -6.61
CA VAL A 59 14.78 24.30 -6.66
C VAL A 59 15.30 23.90 -8.03
N LYS A 60 16.45 24.48 -8.42
CA LYS A 60 17.17 24.05 -9.62
C LYS A 60 17.91 22.75 -9.33
N MET A 61 17.78 21.79 -10.22
CA MET A 61 18.44 20.49 -10.14
C MET A 61 19.42 20.36 -11.30
N LEU A 62 20.64 19.99 -11.01
CA LEU A 62 21.59 19.52 -11.99
C LEU A 62 21.35 18.02 -12.17
N VAL A 63 20.90 17.63 -13.35
CA VAL A 63 20.56 16.24 -13.72
C VAL A 63 21.71 15.67 -14.53
N ILE A 64 22.39 14.68 -14.00
CA ILE A 64 23.52 14.00 -14.66
C ILE A 64 22.99 12.65 -15.14
N PRO A 65 22.92 12.44 -16.48
CA PRO A 65 22.50 11.14 -17.02
C PRO A 65 23.39 10.01 -16.50
N ASN A 66 22.79 8.86 -16.24
CA ASN A 66 23.57 7.67 -15.92
C ASN A 66 24.04 7.04 -17.24
N SER A 67 25.33 6.71 -17.35
CA SER A 67 25.94 6.10 -18.53
C SER A 67 25.55 4.63 -18.74
N LEU A 68 24.85 4.02 -17.80
CA LEU A 68 24.36 2.66 -17.92
C LEU A 68 23.14 2.63 -18.84
N ASP A 69 23.19 1.79 -19.86
CA ASP A 69 22.08 1.57 -20.80
C ASP A 69 20.76 1.29 -20.05
N ASN A 70 19.79 2.13 -20.30
CA ASN A 70 18.47 2.06 -19.68
C ASN A 70 17.52 1.12 -20.46
N ASN A 71 18.01 -0.04 -20.89
CA ASN A 71 17.25 -1.07 -21.61
C ASN A 71 16.30 -1.83 -20.66
N GLN A 72 15.61 -1.10 -19.78
CA GLN A 72 14.67 -1.70 -18.84
C GLN A 72 13.33 -1.96 -19.54
N ASN A 73 12.81 -3.19 -19.41
CA ASN A 73 11.49 -3.54 -19.93
C ASN A 73 10.39 -2.72 -19.24
N LEU A 74 9.29 -2.41 -19.98
CA LEU A 74 8.14 -1.68 -19.41
C LEU A 74 7.56 -2.35 -18.16
N MET A 75 7.56 -3.70 -18.12
CA MET A 75 7.09 -4.44 -16.95
C MET A 75 8.01 -4.26 -15.75
N ASP A 76 9.32 -4.29 -15.95
CA ASP A 76 10.28 -4.06 -14.87
C ASP A 76 10.15 -2.63 -14.33
N ARG A 77 9.97 -1.64 -15.22
CA ARG A 77 9.72 -0.26 -14.81
C ARG A 77 8.41 -0.11 -14.06
N LEU A 78 7.35 -0.81 -14.47
CA LEU A 78 6.07 -0.83 -13.76
C LEU A 78 6.21 -1.37 -12.34
N PHE A 79 7.01 -2.44 -12.13
CA PHE A 79 7.11 -3.11 -10.84
C PHE A 79 8.19 -2.53 -9.93
N PHE A 80 9.32 -2.12 -10.46
CA PHE A 80 10.50 -1.75 -9.68
C PHE A 80 10.90 -0.28 -9.81
N GLY A 81 10.25 0.46 -10.71
CA GLY A 81 10.64 1.83 -11.04
C GLY A 81 11.90 1.86 -11.89
N ASN A 82 12.53 3.02 -11.97
CA ASN A 82 13.78 3.20 -12.68
C ASN A 82 14.93 2.67 -11.82
N LEU A 83 15.61 1.63 -12.28
CA LEU A 83 16.74 1.01 -11.55
C LEU A 83 18.04 1.83 -11.69
N ASN A 84 18.17 2.62 -12.78
CA ASN A 84 19.31 3.46 -13.06
C ASN A 84 18.88 4.92 -13.23
N PRO A 85 18.30 5.57 -12.19
CA PRO A 85 17.85 6.94 -12.31
C PRO A 85 19.05 7.88 -12.53
N PRO A 86 18.85 9.01 -13.22
CA PRO A 86 19.86 10.04 -13.33
C PRO A 86 20.24 10.57 -11.95
N LYS A 87 21.47 10.97 -11.76
CA LYS A 87 21.89 11.62 -10.52
C LYS A 87 21.40 13.06 -10.52
N GLU A 88 20.59 13.42 -9.56
CA GLU A 88 20.07 14.77 -9.38
C GLU A 88 20.77 15.46 -8.21
N ILE A 89 21.25 16.69 -8.43
CA ILE A 89 21.93 17.49 -7.42
C ILE A 89 21.19 18.82 -7.30
N PRO A 90 20.62 19.17 -6.12
CA PRO A 90 20.06 20.50 -5.89
C PRO A 90 21.16 21.55 -5.88
N ILE A 91 21.00 22.59 -6.70
CA ILE A 91 22.01 23.66 -6.87
C ILE A 91 21.42 25.04 -6.55
N SER A 92 22.26 25.93 -6.05
CA SER A 92 21.93 27.34 -5.81
C SER A 92 22.30 28.22 -7.00
N SER A 93 23.48 28.00 -7.58
CA SER A 93 24.00 28.73 -8.72
C SER A 93 24.79 27.81 -9.63
N TYR A 94 24.92 28.21 -10.89
CA TYR A 94 25.74 27.50 -11.87
C TYR A 94 26.28 28.47 -12.92
N ARG A 95 27.39 28.10 -13.52
CA ARG A 95 27.95 28.75 -14.71
C ARG A 95 28.53 27.68 -15.65
N PHE A 96 28.51 28.00 -16.93
CA PHE A 96 29.14 27.18 -17.96
C PHE A 96 30.47 27.82 -18.32
N ASP A 97 31.52 27.02 -18.46
CA ASP A 97 32.82 27.43 -18.92
C ASP A 97 33.44 26.33 -19.78
N GLY A 98 33.33 26.51 -21.10
CA GLY A 98 33.67 25.46 -22.07
C GLY A 98 32.86 24.18 -21.82
N ASP A 99 33.55 23.04 -21.72
CA ASP A 99 32.95 21.72 -21.47
C ASP A 99 32.63 21.44 -20.00
N ASN A 100 32.86 22.43 -19.11
CA ASN A 100 32.64 22.25 -17.67
C ASN A 100 31.41 23.01 -17.19
N ILE A 101 30.64 22.37 -16.31
CA ILE A 101 29.63 23.04 -15.48
C ILE A 101 30.24 23.25 -14.10
N TYR A 102 30.37 24.52 -13.71
CA TYR A 102 30.65 24.91 -12.33
C TYR A 102 29.35 25.14 -11.62
N TYR A 103 29.15 24.53 -10.46
CA TYR A 103 27.92 24.67 -9.68
C TYR A 103 28.23 24.75 -8.18
N SER A 104 27.34 25.40 -7.47
CA SER A 104 27.37 25.43 -5.99
C SER A 104 26.18 24.62 -5.49
N ASP A 105 26.42 23.71 -4.55
CA ASP A 105 25.33 22.93 -3.92
C ASP A 105 24.30 23.88 -3.28
N TYR A 106 23.03 23.47 -3.30
CA TYR A 106 21.99 24.21 -2.59
C TYR A 106 22.30 24.21 -1.09
N SER A 107 22.38 25.41 -0.49
CA SER A 107 22.52 25.59 0.95
C SER A 107 21.36 26.41 1.50
N SER A 108 20.72 25.93 2.54
CA SER A 108 19.66 26.66 3.24
C SER A 108 20.21 27.72 4.23
N ILE A 109 21.52 27.75 4.45
CA ILE A 109 22.16 28.58 5.49
C ILE A 109 22.83 29.85 4.90
N GLY A 110 22.67 30.07 3.60
CA GLY A 110 23.25 31.26 2.94
C GLY A 110 24.77 31.25 2.81
N LEU A 111 25.43 30.18 3.18
CA LEU A 111 26.84 29.95 2.89
C LEU A 111 26.99 29.65 1.41
N ASN A 112 27.82 30.40 0.71
CA ASN A 112 28.21 30.03 -0.66
C ASN A 112 28.83 28.65 -0.58
N GLY A 113 28.14 27.66 -1.17
CA GLY A 113 28.63 26.29 -1.23
C GLY A 113 29.98 26.25 -1.93
N ILE A 114 30.78 25.24 -1.62
CA ILE A 114 32.05 25.01 -2.34
C ILE A 114 31.68 24.81 -3.81
N GLU A 115 32.30 25.64 -4.69
CA GLU A 115 32.12 25.51 -6.12
C GLU A 115 32.72 24.18 -6.57
N LYS A 116 31.94 23.37 -7.24
CA LYS A 116 32.31 22.08 -7.81
C LYS A 116 32.23 22.17 -9.31
N SER A 117 33.03 21.38 -10.01
CA SER A 117 32.99 21.30 -11.46
C SER A 117 32.75 19.86 -11.92
N ILE A 118 31.99 19.71 -12.96
CA ILE A 118 31.76 18.43 -13.66
C ILE A 118 32.04 18.67 -15.14
N LYS A 119 32.83 17.80 -15.73
CA LYS A 119 33.07 17.79 -17.17
C LYS A 119 31.89 17.12 -17.86
N LEU A 120 31.31 17.78 -18.85
CA LEU A 120 30.27 17.23 -19.71
C LEU A 120 30.92 16.24 -20.69
N LEU A 121 30.42 15.01 -20.68
CA LEU A 121 30.96 13.93 -21.53
C LEU A 121 30.36 13.92 -22.94
N ASP A 122 29.32 14.72 -23.24
CA ASP A 122 28.61 14.75 -24.52
C ASP A 122 28.54 16.16 -25.12
N GLU A 123 29.19 16.37 -26.23
CA GLU A 123 29.14 17.62 -27.02
C GLU A 123 27.78 17.84 -27.74
N SER A 124 26.89 16.84 -27.76
CA SER A 124 25.69 16.85 -28.60
C SER A 124 24.40 17.40 -27.94
N ASN A 125 24.37 17.55 -26.63
CA ASN A 125 23.18 18.06 -25.92
C ASN A 125 23.41 19.52 -25.50
N SER A 126 22.42 20.38 -25.76
CA SER A 126 22.43 21.77 -25.31
C SER A 126 22.72 21.81 -23.80
N LEU A 127 23.72 22.57 -23.39
CA LEU A 127 24.20 22.72 -21.99
C LEU A 127 23.07 22.95 -20.97
N ASN A 128 21.97 23.58 -21.42
CA ASN A 128 20.78 23.82 -20.60
C ASN A 128 19.93 22.55 -20.33
N ALA A 129 20.15 21.44 -21.04
CA ALA A 129 19.38 20.20 -20.84
C ALA A 129 19.71 19.50 -19.50
N PHE A 130 20.87 19.84 -18.91
CA PHE A 130 21.29 19.29 -17.62
C PHE A 130 20.72 20.03 -16.40
N ILE A 131 20.01 21.16 -16.61
CA ILE A 131 19.48 21.97 -15.52
C ILE A 131 17.97 22.08 -15.66
N THR A 132 17.26 21.53 -14.67
CA THR A 132 15.80 21.55 -14.60
C THR A 132 15.31 22.22 -13.31
N ASN A 133 14.15 22.89 -13.39
CA ASN A 133 13.47 23.34 -12.18
C ASN A 133 12.54 22.22 -11.69
N ARG A 134 12.75 21.76 -10.46
CA ARG A 134 11.90 20.74 -9.84
C ARG A 134 11.06 21.35 -8.73
N THR A 135 9.75 21.11 -8.80
CA THR A 135 8.80 21.54 -7.77
C THR A 135 8.38 20.32 -6.95
N PHE A 136 8.57 20.41 -5.63
CA PHE A 136 8.15 19.40 -4.67
C PHE A 136 6.76 19.75 -4.15
N TYR A 137 5.71 19.22 -4.78
CA TYR A 137 4.32 19.58 -4.49
C TYR A 137 3.92 19.37 -3.04
N PHE A 138 4.33 18.25 -2.42
CA PHE A 138 4.09 17.96 -1.00
C PHE A 138 5.32 18.30 -0.13
N GLY A 139 6.31 18.94 -0.71
CA GLY A 139 7.58 19.21 -0.04
C GLY A 139 8.51 17.99 -0.02
N THR A 140 9.54 18.08 0.82
CA THR A 140 10.54 17.03 0.96
C THR A 140 10.54 16.45 2.37
N ASP A 141 10.87 15.16 2.47
CA ASP A 141 10.97 14.46 3.76
C ASP A 141 12.28 14.79 4.52
N LYS A 142 12.50 14.13 5.66
CA LYS A 142 13.71 14.33 6.48
C LYS A 142 15.04 14.01 5.77
N TYR A 143 14.98 13.28 4.67
CA TYR A 143 16.14 12.93 3.85
C TYR A 143 16.19 13.73 2.53
N GLY A 144 15.26 14.69 2.33
CA GLY A 144 15.18 15.47 1.11
C GLY A 144 14.56 14.71 -0.07
N ARG A 145 13.87 13.58 0.17
CA ARG A 145 13.15 12.80 -0.85
C ARG A 145 11.81 13.45 -1.16
N ASP A 146 11.30 13.26 -2.36
CA ASP A 146 9.99 13.77 -2.77
C ASP A 146 8.84 13.08 -2.00
N LEU A 147 8.14 13.85 -1.16
CA LEU A 147 7.07 13.31 -0.32
C LEU A 147 5.89 12.81 -1.14
N LEU A 148 5.52 13.50 -2.25
CA LEU A 148 4.42 13.08 -3.12
C LEU A 148 4.70 11.69 -3.72
N SER A 149 5.89 11.52 -4.31
CA SER A 149 6.29 10.24 -4.90
C SER A 149 6.24 9.11 -3.89
N ARG A 150 6.76 9.35 -2.68
CA ARG A 150 6.74 8.36 -1.60
C ARG A 150 5.33 8.01 -1.11
N VAL A 151 4.43 8.98 -1.05
CA VAL A 151 3.01 8.74 -0.70
C VAL A 151 2.32 7.87 -1.75
N LEU A 152 2.55 8.14 -3.04
CA LEU A 152 1.95 7.37 -4.13
C LEU A 152 2.52 5.94 -4.23
N VAL A 153 3.83 5.75 -4.05
CA VAL A 153 4.44 4.41 -3.93
C VAL A 153 3.97 3.70 -2.66
N GLY A 154 3.76 4.43 -1.57
CA GLY A 154 3.20 3.91 -0.32
C GLY A 154 1.81 3.31 -0.49
N ALA A 155 0.97 3.88 -1.36
CA ALA A 155 -0.33 3.30 -1.72
C ALA A 155 -0.18 1.86 -2.23
N ARG A 156 0.82 1.60 -3.09
CA ARG A 156 1.11 0.27 -3.64
C ARG A 156 1.41 -0.76 -2.55
N ILE A 157 2.22 -0.37 -1.58
CA ILE A 157 2.57 -1.26 -0.46
C ILE A 157 1.32 -1.57 0.38
N SER A 158 0.53 -0.54 0.74
CA SER A 158 -0.68 -0.71 1.53
C SER A 158 -1.74 -1.57 0.82
N PHE A 159 -1.93 -1.39 -0.50
CA PHE A 159 -2.81 -2.26 -1.29
C PHE A 159 -2.33 -3.71 -1.35
N SER A 160 -1.03 -3.91 -1.58
CA SER A 160 -0.45 -5.26 -1.64
C SER A 160 -0.63 -6.02 -0.32
N ILE A 161 -0.43 -5.34 0.81
CA ILE A 161 -0.63 -5.92 2.14
C ILE A 161 -2.09 -6.33 2.34
N GLY A 162 -3.02 -5.38 2.12
CA GLY A 162 -4.44 -5.64 2.27
C GLY A 162 -4.89 -6.82 1.39
N PHE A 163 -4.49 -6.82 0.12
CA PHE A 163 -4.89 -7.87 -0.83
C PHE A 163 -4.35 -9.26 -0.44
N ILE A 164 -3.05 -9.37 -0.16
CA ILE A 164 -2.42 -10.66 0.16
C ILE A 164 -2.94 -11.19 1.51
N ALA A 165 -3.06 -10.32 2.53
CA ALA A 165 -3.58 -10.72 3.83
C ALA A 165 -5.03 -11.21 3.74
N VAL A 166 -5.89 -10.49 3.00
CA VAL A 166 -7.28 -10.91 2.77
C VAL A 166 -7.34 -12.20 1.98
N LEU A 167 -6.51 -12.38 0.95
CA LEU A 167 -6.47 -13.62 0.18
C LEU A 167 -6.12 -14.83 1.07
N ILE A 168 -5.07 -14.72 1.89
CA ILE A 168 -4.68 -15.78 2.83
C ILE A 168 -5.80 -16.07 3.82
N SER A 169 -6.38 -15.03 4.42
CA SER A 169 -7.46 -15.18 5.40
C SER A 169 -8.71 -15.81 4.79
N LEU A 170 -9.06 -15.45 3.55
CA LEU A 170 -10.19 -16.03 2.82
C LEU A 170 -9.94 -17.51 2.49
N LEU A 171 -8.78 -17.87 1.97
CA LEU A 171 -8.46 -19.25 1.63
C LEU A 171 -8.59 -20.16 2.85
N ILE A 172 -8.01 -19.79 3.97
CA ILE A 172 -8.07 -20.58 5.21
C ILE A 172 -9.49 -20.55 5.80
N GLY A 173 -10.08 -19.37 5.90
CA GLY A 173 -11.38 -19.15 6.53
C GLY A 173 -12.53 -19.81 5.77
N LEU A 174 -12.53 -19.79 4.42
CA LEU A 174 -13.50 -20.46 3.60
C LEU A 174 -13.44 -21.99 3.78
N VAL A 175 -12.24 -22.56 3.75
CA VAL A 175 -12.07 -24.02 3.91
C VAL A 175 -12.51 -24.45 5.30
N LEU A 176 -11.94 -23.89 6.35
CA LEU A 176 -12.23 -24.29 7.72
C LEU A 176 -13.67 -23.95 8.14
N GLY A 177 -14.16 -22.78 7.77
CA GLY A 177 -15.55 -22.38 8.06
C GLY A 177 -16.57 -23.25 7.35
N SER A 178 -16.29 -23.63 6.10
CA SER A 178 -17.17 -24.54 5.34
C SER A 178 -17.19 -25.96 5.93
N LEU A 179 -16.01 -26.48 6.31
CA LEU A 179 -15.90 -27.80 6.94
C LEU A 179 -16.66 -27.83 8.27
N ALA A 180 -16.44 -26.83 9.14
CA ALA A 180 -17.15 -26.73 10.41
C ALA A 180 -18.65 -26.60 10.24
N GLY A 181 -19.10 -25.69 9.36
CA GLY A 181 -20.53 -25.43 9.14
C GLY A 181 -21.28 -26.57 8.47
N TYR A 182 -20.67 -27.22 7.46
CA TYR A 182 -21.32 -28.25 6.68
C TYR A 182 -21.38 -29.61 7.40
N PHE A 183 -20.21 -30.12 7.87
CA PHE A 183 -20.14 -31.43 8.50
C PHE A 183 -20.61 -31.42 9.96
N GLY A 184 -20.38 -30.32 10.69
CA GLY A 184 -20.78 -30.23 12.09
C GLY A 184 -20.01 -31.20 13.01
N GLY A 185 -20.60 -31.57 14.15
CA GLY A 185 -20.08 -32.60 15.08
C GLY A 185 -18.61 -32.35 15.49
N LYS A 186 -17.78 -33.37 15.38
CA LYS A 186 -16.36 -33.30 15.78
C LYS A 186 -15.55 -32.27 15.00
N TRP A 187 -15.82 -32.11 13.69
CA TRP A 187 -15.17 -31.10 12.85
C TRP A 187 -15.46 -29.69 13.36
N ASP A 188 -16.70 -29.42 13.66
CA ASP A 188 -17.11 -28.14 14.21
C ASP A 188 -16.46 -27.88 15.57
N THR A 189 -16.51 -28.84 16.48
CA THR A 189 -15.91 -28.72 17.82
C THR A 189 -14.42 -28.41 17.77
N VAL A 190 -13.65 -29.12 16.94
CA VAL A 190 -12.19 -28.92 16.83
C VAL A 190 -11.88 -27.57 16.20
N ILE A 191 -12.54 -27.25 15.08
CA ILE A 191 -12.27 -25.98 14.39
C ILE A 191 -12.64 -24.79 15.27
N MET A 192 -13.79 -24.85 15.96
CA MET A 192 -14.22 -23.81 16.90
C MET A 192 -13.30 -23.67 18.10
N TRP A 193 -12.72 -24.79 18.57
CA TRP A 193 -11.70 -24.75 19.61
C TRP A 193 -10.46 -23.99 19.15
N ILE A 194 -9.93 -24.28 17.95
CA ILE A 194 -8.78 -23.56 17.35
C ILE A 194 -9.10 -22.08 17.19
N ILE A 195 -10.29 -21.74 16.68
CA ILE A 195 -10.78 -20.36 16.54
C ILE A 195 -10.77 -19.64 17.90
N ASN A 196 -11.32 -20.26 18.94
CA ASN A 196 -11.42 -19.65 20.26
C ASN A 196 -10.04 -19.47 20.91
N VAL A 197 -9.13 -20.44 20.78
CA VAL A 197 -7.73 -20.32 21.24
C VAL A 197 -7.03 -19.15 20.53
N THR A 198 -7.15 -19.07 19.21
CA THR A 198 -6.53 -17.99 18.44
C THR A 198 -7.11 -16.62 18.82
N TRP A 199 -8.41 -16.55 19.05
CA TRP A 199 -9.11 -15.30 19.38
C TRP A 199 -8.88 -14.84 20.84
N SER A 200 -8.43 -15.73 21.72
CA SER A 200 -8.05 -15.36 23.09
C SER A 200 -6.77 -14.52 23.14
N ILE A 201 -5.98 -14.53 22.08
CA ILE A 201 -4.75 -13.75 21.95
C ILE A 201 -5.08 -12.42 21.25
N PRO A 202 -4.70 -11.25 21.80
CA PRO A 202 -4.87 -9.98 21.10
C PRO A 202 -4.22 -10.00 19.72
N THR A 203 -5.00 -9.70 18.67
CA THR A 203 -4.57 -9.85 17.26
C THR A 203 -3.23 -9.19 16.98
N LEU A 204 -3.02 -7.95 17.47
CA LEU A 204 -1.75 -7.23 17.24
C LEU A 204 -0.56 -7.97 17.84
N LEU A 205 -0.71 -8.55 19.05
CA LEU A 205 0.36 -9.31 19.70
C LEU A 205 0.66 -10.60 18.94
N LEU A 206 -0.37 -11.28 18.45
CA LEU A 206 -0.21 -12.50 17.64
C LEU A 206 0.52 -12.20 16.33
N VAL A 207 0.15 -11.11 15.63
CA VAL A 207 0.83 -10.68 14.41
C VAL A 207 2.30 -10.34 14.68
N ILE A 208 2.60 -9.63 15.79
CA ILE A 208 3.98 -9.33 16.19
C ILE A 208 4.75 -10.61 16.44
N ALA A 209 4.19 -11.56 17.20
CA ALA A 209 4.86 -12.83 17.51
C ALA A 209 5.18 -13.64 16.23
N ILE A 210 4.20 -13.75 15.31
CA ILE A 210 4.42 -14.44 14.02
C ILE A 210 5.46 -13.71 13.17
N THR A 211 5.38 -12.38 13.07
CA THR A 211 6.34 -11.59 12.29
C THR A 211 7.76 -11.72 12.84
N LEU A 212 7.94 -11.70 14.14
CA LEU A 212 9.26 -11.89 14.77
C LEU A 212 9.79 -13.31 14.59
N ALA A 213 8.93 -14.33 14.64
CA ALA A 213 9.30 -15.72 14.41
C ALA A 213 9.73 -15.98 12.96
N LEU A 214 9.07 -15.32 11.98
CA LEU A 214 9.41 -15.41 10.56
C LEU A 214 10.61 -14.54 10.16
N GLY A 215 11.04 -13.63 11.03
CA GLY A 215 12.04 -12.61 10.74
C GLY A 215 11.41 -11.29 10.24
N LYS A 216 12.20 -10.18 10.33
CA LYS A 216 11.74 -8.87 9.88
C LYS A 216 11.79 -8.79 8.35
N GLY A 217 10.66 -8.44 7.72
CA GLY A 217 10.61 -8.26 6.28
C GLY A 217 9.20 -7.99 5.77
N PHE A 218 9.14 -7.62 4.51
CA PHE A 218 7.91 -7.24 3.82
C PHE A 218 6.90 -8.41 3.73
N TRP A 219 7.36 -9.57 3.25
CA TRP A 219 6.52 -10.75 3.07
C TRP A 219 6.04 -11.35 4.39
N GLN A 220 6.89 -11.29 5.42
CA GLN A 220 6.59 -11.82 6.75
C GLN A 220 5.38 -11.12 7.39
N VAL A 221 5.27 -9.80 7.20
CA VAL A 221 4.12 -9.03 7.67
C VAL A 221 2.84 -9.48 6.98
N PHE A 222 2.85 -9.68 5.66
CA PHE A 222 1.65 -10.12 4.92
C PHE A 222 1.15 -11.48 5.38
N ILE A 223 2.08 -12.42 5.53
CA ILE A 223 1.79 -13.77 6.00
C ILE A 223 1.25 -13.72 7.43
N ALA A 224 1.89 -12.98 8.32
CA ALA A 224 1.48 -12.85 9.70
C ALA A 224 0.07 -12.27 9.84
N VAL A 225 -0.23 -11.18 9.12
CA VAL A 225 -1.57 -10.56 9.14
C VAL A 225 -2.61 -11.52 8.57
N GLY A 226 -2.34 -12.14 7.42
CA GLY A 226 -3.26 -13.11 6.80
C GLY A 226 -3.55 -14.33 7.68
N LEU A 227 -2.50 -14.86 8.36
CA LEU A 227 -2.60 -15.99 9.29
C LEU A 227 -3.32 -15.65 10.61
N THR A 228 -3.60 -14.41 10.90
CA THR A 228 -4.38 -14.03 12.10
C THR A 228 -5.83 -13.70 11.75
N MET A 229 -6.10 -13.19 10.54
CA MET A 229 -7.43 -12.71 10.15
C MET A 229 -8.39 -13.81 9.66
N TRP A 230 -7.92 -15.04 9.42
CA TRP A 230 -8.76 -16.15 8.95
C TRP A 230 -9.86 -16.52 9.95
N VAL A 231 -9.63 -16.28 11.22
CA VAL A 231 -10.53 -16.65 12.33
C VAL A 231 -11.91 -16.00 12.18
N GLU A 232 -11.95 -14.70 11.86
CA GLU A 232 -13.19 -13.94 11.64
C GLU A 232 -13.92 -14.46 10.41
N VAL A 233 -13.18 -14.70 9.31
CA VAL A 233 -13.74 -15.26 8.08
C VAL A 233 -14.34 -16.63 8.34
N ALA A 234 -13.59 -17.54 8.99
CA ALA A 234 -14.04 -18.89 9.29
C ALA A 234 -15.32 -18.90 10.12
N ARG A 235 -15.45 -18.02 11.12
CA ARG A 235 -16.64 -17.90 11.95
C ARG A 235 -17.86 -17.44 11.18
N ILE A 236 -17.70 -16.42 10.32
CA ILE A 236 -18.79 -15.91 9.48
C ILE A 236 -19.22 -16.98 8.47
N VAL A 237 -18.25 -17.58 7.76
CA VAL A 237 -18.51 -18.63 6.78
C VAL A 237 -19.22 -19.82 7.43
N ARG A 238 -18.76 -20.28 8.59
CA ARG A 238 -19.42 -21.35 9.35
C ARG A 238 -20.89 -21.04 9.61
N GLY A 239 -21.19 -19.85 10.16
CA GLY A 239 -22.56 -19.44 10.45
C GLY A 239 -23.45 -19.40 9.21
N GLN A 240 -22.92 -18.85 8.11
CA GLN A 240 -23.63 -18.78 6.82
C GLN A 240 -23.85 -20.17 6.22
N VAL A 241 -22.84 -21.04 6.24
CA VAL A 241 -22.94 -22.43 5.75
C VAL A 241 -23.98 -23.21 6.55
N MET A 242 -24.01 -23.08 7.88
CA MET A 242 -25.01 -23.70 8.74
C MET A 242 -26.44 -23.27 8.38
N SER A 243 -26.64 -21.98 8.10
CA SER A 243 -27.96 -21.47 7.70
C SER A 243 -28.38 -21.97 6.29
N VAL A 244 -27.46 -21.94 5.34
CA VAL A 244 -27.75 -22.27 3.94
C VAL A 244 -27.91 -23.78 3.72
N LYS A 245 -27.20 -24.61 4.46
CA LYS A 245 -27.31 -26.09 4.30
C LYS A 245 -28.69 -26.65 4.62
N GLU A 246 -29.51 -25.92 5.40
CA GLU A 246 -30.88 -26.31 5.75
C GLU A 246 -31.91 -25.89 4.68
N MET A 247 -31.48 -25.17 3.65
CA MET A 247 -32.39 -24.74 2.57
C MET A 247 -32.83 -25.90 1.68
N GLN A 248 -34.07 -25.83 1.20
CA GLN A 248 -34.71 -26.90 0.41
C GLN A 248 -33.92 -27.32 -0.83
N TYR A 249 -33.28 -26.36 -1.54
CA TYR A 249 -32.49 -26.68 -2.73
C TYR A 249 -31.22 -27.47 -2.41
N VAL A 250 -30.63 -27.29 -1.19
CA VAL A 250 -29.48 -28.08 -0.74
C VAL A 250 -29.92 -29.50 -0.40
N THR A 251 -31.08 -29.64 0.26
CA THR A 251 -31.69 -30.97 0.55
C THR A 251 -32.02 -31.71 -0.74
N ALA A 252 -32.59 -31.01 -1.73
CA ALA A 252 -32.85 -31.59 -3.04
C ALA A 252 -31.59 -32.06 -3.76
N ALA A 253 -30.51 -31.26 -3.72
CA ALA A 253 -29.22 -31.63 -4.31
C ALA A 253 -28.61 -32.88 -3.64
N ARG A 254 -28.80 -33.05 -2.34
CA ARG A 254 -28.39 -34.23 -1.59
C ARG A 254 -29.22 -35.46 -1.98
N ALA A 255 -30.55 -35.28 -2.11
CA ALA A 255 -31.46 -36.35 -2.56
C ALA A 255 -31.14 -36.82 -3.99
N LEU A 256 -30.63 -35.92 -4.85
CA LEU A 256 -30.19 -36.27 -6.21
C LEU A 256 -28.79 -36.93 -6.24
N GLY A 257 -28.17 -37.20 -5.07
CA GLY A 257 -26.89 -37.89 -4.97
C GLY A 257 -25.66 -37.04 -5.29
N PHE A 258 -25.76 -35.71 -5.22
CA PHE A 258 -24.57 -34.85 -5.41
C PHE A 258 -23.60 -35.06 -4.26
N THR A 259 -22.29 -35.04 -4.60
CA THR A 259 -21.21 -35.14 -3.60
C THR A 259 -21.16 -33.89 -2.71
N ASP A 260 -20.73 -34.04 -1.47
CA ASP A 260 -20.62 -32.93 -0.51
C ASP A 260 -19.75 -31.77 -1.05
N PHE A 261 -18.64 -32.10 -1.71
CA PHE A 261 -17.80 -31.09 -2.37
C PHE A 261 -18.55 -30.26 -3.41
N ARG A 262 -19.38 -30.94 -4.24
CA ARG A 262 -20.21 -30.28 -5.25
C ARG A 262 -21.28 -29.41 -4.59
N ILE A 263 -21.91 -29.89 -3.53
CA ILE A 263 -22.91 -29.14 -2.77
C ILE A 263 -22.28 -27.88 -2.17
N ILE A 264 -21.14 -27.99 -1.49
CA ILE A 264 -20.47 -26.84 -0.89
C ILE A 264 -20.08 -25.83 -1.97
N THR A 265 -19.38 -26.25 -3.02
CA THR A 265 -18.78 -25.34 -4.01
C THR A 265 -19.77 -24.75 -4.99
N LYS A 266 -20.84 -25.50 -5.39
CA LYS A 266 -21.81 -25.07 -6.41
C LYS A 266 -23.13 -24.56 -5.85
N HIS A 267 -23.52 -24.97 -4.65
CA HIS A 267 -24.82 -24.63 -4.08
C HIS A 267 -24.73 -23.76 -2.80
N ILE A 268 -23.69 -23.91 -1.97
CA ILE A 268 -23.60 -23.16 -0.72
C ILE A 268 -22.72 -21.90 -0.91
N LEU A 269 -21.46 -22.06 -1.31
CA LEU A 269 -20.51 -20.94 -1.42
C LEU A 269 -21.01 -19.79 -2.30
N PRO A 270 -21.64 -20.01 -3.48
CA PRO A 270 -22.15 -18.90 -4.27
C PRO A 270 -23.26 -18.10 -3.58
N ASN A 271 -24.03 -18.74 -2.70
CA ASN A 271 -25.13 -18.08 -1.98
C ASN A 271 -24.68 -17.28 -0.75
N ILE A 272 -23.45 -17.49 -0.27
CA ILE A 272 -22.86 -16.75 0.86
C ILE A 272 -21.82 -15.72 0.43
N LEU A 273 -21.69 -15.42 -0.88
CA LEU A 273 -20.71 -14.46 -1.40
C LEU A 273 -20.89 -13.05 -0.83
N ALA A 274 -22.15 -12.61 -0.62
CA ALA A 274 -22.40 -11.27 -0.10
C ALA A 274 -21.77 -11.04 1.29
N PRO A 275 -22.03 -11.87 2.32
CA PRO A 275 -21.34 -11.76 3.60
C PRO A 275 -19.81 -11.90 3.50
N ILE A 276 -19.30 -12.73 2.56
CA ILE A 276 -17.87 -12.89 2.34
C ILE A 276 -17.24 -11.61 1.81
N ILE A 277 -17.89 -10.92 0.87
CA ILE A 277 -17.42 -9.64 0.31
C ILE A 277 -17.37 -8.58 1.43
N VAL A 278 -18.40 -8.52 2.28
CA VAL A 278 -18.47 -7.58 3.40
C VAL A 278 -17.31 -7.78 4.38
N ILE A 279 -17.09 -9.03 4.83
CA ILE A 279 -15.99 -9.29 5.76
C ILE A 279 -14.61 -9.08 5.09
N SER A 280 -14.49 -9.34 3.78
CA SER A 280 -13.25 -9.08 3.04
C SER A 280 -12.91 -7.60 3.00
N ALA A 281 -13.90 -6.72 2.82
CA ALA A 281 -13.69 -5.27 2.84
C ALA A 281 -13.27 -4.80 4.24
N ALA A 282 -13.92 -5.29 5.29
CA ALA A 282 -13.56 -5.00 6.68
C ALA A 282 -12.13 -5.48 7.01
N ASN A 283 -11.79 -6.70 6.60
CA ASN A 283 -10.46 -7.27 6.80
C ASN A 283 -9.37 -6.51 6.01
N PHE A 284 -9.70 -6.01 4.82
CA PHE A 284 -8.76 -5.18 4.05
C PHE A 284 -8.43 -3.88 4.81
N ALA A 285 -9.44 -3.21 5.34
CA ALA A 285 -9.27 -2.03 6.18
C ALA A 285 -8.43 -2.32 7.43
N ALA A 286 -8.76 -3.42 8.14
CA ALA A 286 -8.04 -3.85 9.33
C ALA A 286 -6.58 -4.21 9.03
N ALA A 287 -6.30 -4.87 7.90
CA ALA A 287 -4.93 -5.23 7.47
C ALA A 287 -4.06 -4.00 7.26
N ILE A 288 -4.59 -2.94 6.64
CA ILE A 288 -3.87 -1.66 6.46
C ILE A 288 -3.56 -1.02 7.82
N LEU A 289 -4.51 -1.03 8.75
CA LEU A 289 -4.29 -0.47 10.10
C LEU A 289 -3.25 -1.26 10.90
N ILE A 290 -3.32 -2.59 10.85
CA ILE A 290 -2.35 -3.47 11.53
C ILE A 290 -0.95 -3.25 10.95
N GLU A 291 -0.81 -3.24 9.62
CA GLU A 291 0.48 -2.96 8.97
C GLU A 291 1.03 -1.60 9.38
N SER A 292 0.18 -0.57 9.32
CA SER A 292 0.60 0.79 9.67
C SER A 292 1.06 0.86 11.13
N GLY A 293 0.38 0.17 12.04
CA GLY A 293 0.78 0.04 13.44
C GLY A 293 2.12 -0.70 13.60
N LEU A 294 2.32 -1.82 12.90
CA LEU A 294 3.58 -2.57 12.91
C LEU A 294 4.73 -1.76 12.33
N SER A 295 4.50 -1.06 11.23
CA SER A 295 5.50 -0.17 10.61
C SER A 295 5.84 1.00 11.53
N PHE A 296 4.87 1.58 12.22
CA PHE A 296 5.09 2.60 13.24
C PHE A 296 5.95 2.07 14.41
N LEU A 297 5.72 0.85 14.87
CA LEU A 297 6.54 0.17 15.89
C LEU A 297 7.94 -0.26 15.36
N GLY A 298 8.18 -0.18 14.05
CA GLY A 298 9.44 -0.57 13.41
C GLY A 298 9.60 -2.06 13.17
N ILE A 299 8.51 -2.81 13.21
CA ILE A 299 8.46 -4.25 12.94
C ILE A 299 7.95 -4.51 11.51
N GLY A 300 7.22 -3.54 10.92
CA GLY A 300 6.63 -3.62 9.59
C GLY A 300 7.63 -3.46 8.45
N ALA A 301 7.20 -2.76 7.39
CA ALA A 301 8.02 -2.49 6.21
C ALA A 301 9.34 -1.79 6.58
N GLN A 302 10.46 -2.36 6.14
CA GLN A 302 11.80 -1.83 6.42
C GLN A 302 12.29 -0.94 5.26
N PRO A 303 13.13 0.09 5.52
CA PRO A 303 13.78 0.83 4.45
C PRO A 303 14.49 -0.11 3.46
N PRO A 304 14.49 0.20 2.15
CA PRO A 304 14.08 1.46 1.52
C PRO A 304 12.57 1.57 1.21
N LEU A 305 11.77 0.55 1.54
CA LEU A 305 10.34 0.51 1.26
C LEU A 305 9.59 1.70 1.87
N SER A 306 8.67 2.28 1.09
CA SER A 306 7.85 3.40 1.50
C SER A 306 6.45 2.92 1.87
N SER A 307 6.18 2.61 3.15
CA SER A 307 4.80 2.44 3.63
C SER A 307 4.31 3.69 4.35
N TRP A 308 3.00 3.94 4.31
CA TRP A 308 2.43 5.11 5.00
C TRP A 308 2.66 5.06 6.52
N GLY A 309 2.61 3.87 7.13
CA GLY A 309 2.91 3.70 8.55
C GLY A 309 4.37 4.02 8.90
N ALA A 310 5.32 3.56 8.07
CA ALA A 310 6.73 3.89 8.24
C ALA A 310 7.00 5.40 8.05
N MET A 311 6.30 6.05 7.10
CA MET A 311 6.39 7.50 6.90
C MET A 311 5.92 8.27 8.14
N ILE A 312 4.82 7.86 8.77
CA ILE A 312 4.33 8.48 10.02
C ILE A 312 5.38 8.30 11.12
N LYS A 313 5.91 7.09 11.31
CA LYS A 313 6.99 6.82 12.28
C LYS A 313 8.19 7.73 12.08
N ASP A 314 8.61 7.89 10.85
CA ASP A 314 9.79 8.69 10.50
C ASP A 314 9.60 10.18 10.79
N HIS A 315 8.35 10.66 10.81
CA HIS A 315 8.05 12.09 10.82
C HIS A 315 7.12 12.57 11.95
N TYR A 316 6.67 11.70 12.88
CA TYR A 316 5.75 12.14 13.93
C TYR A 316 6.31 13.27 14.79
N ASN A 317 7.62 13.29 15.04
CA ASN A 317 8.28 14.36 15.81
C ASN A 317 8.28 15.72 15.07
N TYR A 318 8.13 15.70 13.72
CA TYR A 318 8.07 16.93 12.92
C TYR A 318 6.76 17.69 13.09
N ILE A 319 5.75 17.10 13.71
CA ILE A 319 4.50 17.77 14.08
C ILE A 319 4.83 18.91 15.08
N ILE A 320 5.65 18.61 16.09
CA ILE A 320 6.07 19.58 17.12
C ILE A 320 7.03 20.62 16.51
N LEU A 321 7.81 20.23 15.51
CA LEU A 321 8.77 21.12 14.81
C LEU A 321 8.11 22.03 13.76
N GLY A 322 6.76 22.15 13.76
CA GLY A 322 6.02 23.02 12.83
C GLY A 322 5.93 22.49 11.39
N LYS A 323 6.17 21.19 11.15
CA LYS A 323 6.08 20.55 9.84
C LYS A 323 5.12 19.35 9.88
N PRO A 324 3.85 19.56 10.31
CA PRO A 324 2.90 18.48 10.52
C PRO A 324 2.52 17.73 9.24
N TYR A 325 2.62 18.38 8.07
CA TYR A 325 2.28 17.79 6.78
C TYR A 325 3.03 16.49 6.49
N LEU A 326 4.26 16.34 7.01
CA LEU A 326 5.11 15.14 6.82
C LEU A 326 4.48 13.86 7.40
N ALA A 327 3.73 13.97 8.50
CA ALA A 327 3.04 12.86 9.14
C ALA A 327 1.52 12.84 8.81
N LEU A 328 0.89 14.01 8.65
CA LEU A 328 -0.55 14.11 8.41
C LEU A 328 -0.95 13.65 7.02
N ILE A 329 -0.14 13.89 5.98
CA ILE A 329 -0.47 13.46 4.61
C ILE A 329 -0.58 11.93 4.53
N PRO A 330 0.43 11.12 4.92
CA PRO A 330 0.28 9.67 4.91
C PRO A 330 -0.80 9.18 5.88
N GLY A 331 -1.00 9.84 7.03
CA GLY A 331 -2.10 9.55 7.95
C GLY A 331 -3.48 9.74 7.32
N PHE A 332 -3.66 10.81 6.57
CA PHE A 332 -4.89 11.07 5.82
C PHE A 332 -5.14 10.02 4.73
N CYS A 333 -4.09 9.56 4.05
CA CYS A 333 -4.21 8.48 3.06
C CYS A 333 -4.69 7.17 3.69
N ILE A 334 -4.13 6.78 4.85
CA ILE A 334 -4.60 5.60 5.60
C ILE A 334 -6.07 5.78 5.98
N MET A 335 -6.41 6.91 6.62
CA MET A 335 -7.77 7.18 7.07
C MET A 335 -8.78 7.11 5.93
N SER A 336 -8.48 7.76 4.80
CA SER A 336 -9.37 7.81 3.63
C SER A 336 -9.59 6.42 3.03
N LEU A 337 -8.54 5.62 2.91
CA LEU A 337 -8.63 4.29 2.33
C LEU A 337 -9.37 3.31 3.26
N VAL A 338 -9.07 3.34 4.54
CA VAL A 338 -9.78 2.55 5.56
C VAL A 338 -11.26 2.90 5.59
N MET A 339 -11.59 4.21 5.60
CA MET A 339 -12.97 4.68 5.58
C MET A 339 -13.72 4.22 4.32
N ALA A 340 -13.05 4.26 3.15
CA ALA A 340 -13.65 3.80 1.91
C ALA A 340 -13.98 2.30 1.94
N PHE A 341 -13.10 1.45 2.47
CA PHE A 341 -13.38 0.03 2.63
C PHE A 341 -14.48 -0.25 3.66
N MET A 342 -14.48 0.48 4.79
CA MET A 342 -15.54 0.35 5.81
C MET A 342 -16.93 0.77 5.31
N LEU A 343 -17.02 1.71 4.37
CA LEU A 343 -18.30 2.12 3.77
C LEU A 343 -18.86 1.12 2.75
N ILE A 344 -18.05 0.18 2.27
CA ILE A 344 -18.49 -0.91 1.37
C ILE A 344 -19.02 -2.09 2.19
N GLY A 345 -18.40 -2.39 3.34
CA GLY A 345 -18.84 -3.43 4.28
C GLY A 345 -20.03 -3.01 5.11
#